data_ef241a83b15e59abc49a9c3ef324e1ad
#
_entry.id   ef241a83b15e59abc49a9c3ef324e1ad
#
_cell.length_a   1.000
_cell.length_b   1.000
_cell.length_c   1.000
_cell.angle_alpha   90.00
_cell.angle_beta   90.00
_cell.angle_gamma   90.00
#
_symmetry.space_group_name_H-M   'P 1'
#
loop_
_entity.id
_entity.type
_entity.pdbx_description
1 polymer ?
#
loop_
_entity_poly.entity_id
_entity_poly.type
_entity_poly.pdbx_seq_one_letter_code
_entity_poly.pdbx_strand_id
1 'polypeptide(L)'
;MSSSAGPTADVSVRVAWADDAPAIAELQLRTWRETYAGVVPAESLPTDVEAASAAWRASFTAPKDARNRVLVALERNRVVGFAITSPATDPDCDPVADAELAELTVDPAERGRGHGSRLLQAAVETMQADRFARAVLWAIATDDALRGFLTGAGWAPDTAHRELDLDGEGTTLVKQVRLHTALS
;
A
#
# COMPACT_ATOMS: atom_id res chain seq x y z
N MET A 1 -33.37 13.67 29.15
CA MET A 1 -32.66 12.41 28.84
C MET A 1 -31.67 12.72 27.72
N SER A 2 -30.45 13.05 28.11
CA SER A 2 -29.39 13.32 27.13
C SER A 2 -28.81 11.99 26.65
N SER A 3 -29.08 11.66 25.39
CA SER A 3 -28.42 10.54 24.70
C SER A 3 -26.97 10.93 24.46
N SER A 4 -26.06 10.39 25.24
CA SER A 4 -24.62 10.45 25.02
C SER A 4 -24.34 9.61 23.79
N ALA A 5 -24.26 10.26 22.62
CA ALA A 5 -23.62 9.67 21.48
C ALA A 5 -22.15 9.46 21.84
N GLY A 6 -21.75 8.19 22.02
CA GLY A 6 -20.35 7.82 22.19
C GLY A 6 -19.54 8.32 20.99
N PRO A 7 -18.21 8.51 21.15
CA PRO A 7 -17.38 8.96 20.08
C PRO A 7 -17.45 7.93 18.94
N THR A 8 -18.15 8.26 17.88
CA THR A 8 -18.00 7.58 16.60
C THR A 8 -16.54 7.75 16.19
N ALA A 9 -15.82 6.66 16.04
CA ALA A 9 -14.44 6.69 15.57
C ALA A 9 -14.44 7.36 14.19
N ASP A 10 -14.04 8.62 14.13
CA ASP A 10 -13.93 9.38 12.87
C ASP A 10 -12.91 8.76 11.91
N VAL A 11 -12.16 7.76 12.40
CA VAL A 11 -11.07 7.10 11.68
C VAL A 11 -11.21 5.58 11.80
N SER A 12 -11.16 4.88 10.68
CA SER A 12 -11.25 3.42 10.62
C SER A 12 -10.41 2.84 9.48
N VAL A 13 -10.11 1.54 9.56
CA VAL A 13 -9.53 0.76 8.46
C VAL A 13 -10.44 -0.44 8.21
N ARG A 14 -10.71 -0.74 6.96
CA ARG A 14 -11.48 -1.91 6.53
C ARG A 14 -10.99 -2.44 5.19
N VAL A 15 -11.44 -3.62 4.82
CA VAL A 15 -11.27 -4.13 3.46
C VAL A 15 -12.01 -3.20 2.49
N ALA A 16 -11.38 -2.92 1.36
CA ALA A 16 -11.96 -2.09 0.32
C ALA A 16 -13.14 -2.79 -0.38
N TRP A 17 -14.10 -2.00 -0.81
CA TRP A 17 -15.23 -2.42 -1.64
C TRP A 17 -15.06 -1.92 -3.07
N ALA A 18 -15.82 -2.48 -4.02
CA ALA A 18 -15.78 -2.02 -5.40
C ALA A 18 -16.10 -0.52 -5.56
N ASP A 19 -16.95 0.01 -4.68
CA ASP A 19 -17.31 1.43 -4.65
C ASP A 19 -16.18 2.36 -4.20
N ASP A 20 -15.14 1.83 -3.56
CA ASP A 20 -13.95 2.60 -3.19
C ASP A 20 -12.99 2.84 -4.38
N ALA A 21 -13.16 2.09 -5.47
CA ALA A 21 -12.24 2.12 -6.61
C ALA A 21 -11.94 3.52 -7.16
N PRO A 22 -12.92 4.43 -7.35
CA PRO A 22 -12.63 5.78 -7.81
C PRO A 22 -11.75 6.56 -6.84
N ALA A 23 -12.06 6.51 -5.54
CA ALA A 23 -11.32 7.22 -4.52
C ALA A 23 -9.88 6.68 -4.35
N ILE A 24 -9.70 5.36 -4.44
CA ILE A 24 -8.38 4.72 -4.44
C ILE A 24 -7.59 5.16 -5.68
N ALA A 25 -8.20 5.14 -6.86
CA ALA A 25 -7.55 5.56 -8.11
C ALA A 25 -7.06 7.01 -8.06
N GLU A 26 -7.93 7.94 -7.64
CA GLU A 26 -7.57 9.35 -7.48
C GLU A 26 -6.41 9.54 -6.49
N LEU A 27 -6.48 8.88 -5.34
CA LEU A 27 -5.44 8.94 -4.31
C LEU A 27 -4.12 8.37 -4.83
N GLN A 28 -4.14 7.22 -5.48
CA GLN A 28 -2.96 6.57 -6.03
C GLN A 28 -2.26 7.46 -7.06
N LEU A 29 -2.98 7.95 -8.06
CA LEU A 29 -2.40 8.79 -9.10
C LEU A 29 -1.84 10.11 -8.55
N ARG A 30 -2.52 10.71 -7.57
CA ARG A 30 -2.03 11.92 -6.90
C ARG A 30 -0.75 11.65 -6.12
N THR A 31 -0.73 10.57 -5.35
CA THR A 31 0.42 10.19 -4.52
C THR A 31 1.62 9.79 -5.37
N TRP A 32 1.40 9.08 -6.46
CA TRP A 32 2.48 8.70 -7.38
C TRP A 32 3.18 9.92 -7.98
N ARG A 33 2.45 10.97 -8.34
CA ARG A 33 3.07 12.22 -8.83
C ARG A 33 4.02 12.82 -7.80
N GLU A 34 3.68 12.74 -6.52
CA GLU A 34 4.55 13.22 -5.45
C GLU A 34 5.73 12.27 -5.19
N THR A 35 5.44 10.97 -5.05
CA THR A 35 6.43 9.93 -4.73
C THR A 35 7.50 9.83 -5.81
N TYR A 36 7.12 9.93 -7.07
CA TYR A 36 8.03 9.82 -8.21
C TYR A 36 8.52 11.16 -8.75
N ALA A 37 8.20 12.28 -8.09
CA ALA A 37 8.69 13.60 -8.47
C ALA A 37 10.23 13.63 -8.45
N GLY A 38 10.83 14.01 -9.57
CA GLY A 38 12.29 14.03 -9.74
C GLY A 38 12.94 12.65 -9.91
N VAL A 39 12.15 11.57 -9.86
CA VAL A 39 12.61 10.20 -10.11
C VAL A 39 12.30 9.77 -11.53
N VAL A 40 11.11 10.10 -12.00
CA VAL A 40 10.66 9.82 -13.38
C VAL A 40 10.05 11.07 -14.02
N PRO A 41 10.07 11.18 -15.36
CA PRO A 41 9.36 12.25 -16.06
C PRO A 41 7.87 12.21 -15.72
N ALA A 42 7.26 13.38 -15.46
CA ALA A 42 5.86 13.48 -15.07
C ALA A 42 4.90 12.91 -16.14
N GLU A 43 5.27 13.03 -17.40
CA GLU A 43 4.54 12.48 -18.56
C GLU A 43 4.52 10.95 -18.62
N SER A 44 5.45 10.28 -17.93
CA SER A 44 5.49 8.82 -17.84
C SER A 44 4.50 8.26 -16.80
N LEU A 45 3.95 9.09 -15.95
CA LEU A 45 2.99 8.67 -14.94
C LEU A 45 1.57 8.66 -15.49
N PRO A 46 0.76 7.65 -15.16
CA PRO A 46 -0.63 7.60 -15.60
C PRO A 46 -1.44 8.77 -15.01
N THR A 47 -2.36 9.30 -15.80
CA THR A 47 -3.21 10.44 -15.41
C THR A 47 -4.70 10.15 -15.54
N ASP A 48 -5.07 9.06 -16.21
CA ASP A 48 -6.45 8.69 -16.46
C ASP A 48 -7.07 8.01 -15.24
N VAL A 49 -7.81 8.79 -14.45
CA VAL A 49 -8.50 8.33 -13.25
C VAL A 49 -9.57 7.29 -13.58
N GLU A 50 -10.26 7.43 -14.71
CA GLU A 50 -11.32 6.50 -15.10
C GLU A 50 -10.78 5.13 -15.48
N ALA A 51 -9.69 5.10 -16.24
CA ALA A 51 -8.99 3.85 -16.56
C ALA A 51 -8.42 3.18 -15.29
N ALA A 52 -7.82 3.95 -14.40
CA ALA A 52 -7.31 3.44 -13.12
C ALA A 52 -8.46 2.91 -12.24
N SER A 53 -9.58 3.62 -12.14
CA SER A 53 -10.76 3.17 -11.40
C SER A 53 -11.36 1.88 -11.97
N ALA A 54 -11.42 1.75 -13.29
CA ALA A 54 -11.87 0.53 -13.94
C ALA A 54 -10.94 -0.66 -13.64
N ALA A 55 -9.62 -0.44 -13.66
CA ALA A 55 -8.63 -1.46 -13.29
C ALA A 55 -8.80 -1.91 -11.84
N TRP A 56 -9.02 -0.97 -10.91
CA TRP A 56 -9.31 -1.28 -9.52
C TRP A 56 -10.58 -2.12 -9.35
N ARG A 57 -11.70 -1.74 -10.01
CA ARG A 57 -12.92 -2.54 -9.98
C ARG A 57 -12.71 -3.96 -10.50
N ALA A 58 -11.96 -4.10 -11.59
CA ALA A 58 -11.64 -5.41 -12.15
C ALA A 58 -10.84 -6.28 -11.17
N SER A 59 -9.88 -5.69 -10.43
CA SER A 59 -9.09 -6.41 -9.43
C SER A 59 -9.92 -6.92 -8.25
N PHE A 60 -10.99 -6.23 -7.87
CA PHE A 60 -11.91 -6.66 -6.82
C PHE A 60 -12.84 -7.80 -7.26
N THR A 61 -13.25 -7.82 -8.54
CA THR A 61 -14.18 -8.82 -9.07
C THR A 61 -13.49 -10.12 -9.46
N ALA A 62 -12.20 -10.06 -9.83
CA ALA A 62 -11.43 -11.22 -10.27
C ALA A 62 -10.02 -11.20 -9.68
N PRO A 63 -9.85 -11.37 -8.35
CA PRO A 63 -8.55 -11.41 -7.73
C PRO A 63 -7.77 -12.64 -8.21
N LYS A 64 -6.47 -12.45 -8.50
CA LYS A 64 -5.58 -13.53 -8.94
C LYS A 64 -5.33 -14.59 -7.86
N ASP A 65 -5.39 -14.20 -6.60
CA ASP A 65 -5.28 -15.08 -5.43
C ASP A 65 -6.32 -14.67 -4.39
N ALA A 66 -6.91 -15.64 -3.70
CA ALA A 66 -7.90 -15.38 -2.66
C ALA A 66 -7.34 -14.61 -1.45
N ARG A 67 -6.01 -14.56 -1.30
CA ARG A 67 -5.31 -13.81 -0.25
C ARG A 67 -4.88 -12.41 -0.69
N ASN A 68 -5.23 -11.98 -1.90
CA ASN A 68 -5.08 -10.58 -2.29
C ASN A 68 -6.10 -9.73 -1.54
N ARG A 69 -5.61 -8.76 -0.78
CA ARG A 69 -6.44 -7.85 0.00
C ARG A 69 -6.09 -6.41 -0.32
N VAL A 70 -7.10 -5.59 -0.37
CA VAL A 70 -6.95 -4.13 -0.39
C VAL A 70 -7.64 -3.59 0.86
N LEU A 71 -6.92 -2.80 1.63
CA LEU A 71 -7.42 -2.13 2.82
C LEU A 71 -7.51 -0.64 2.56
N VAL A 72 -8.54 0.01 3.07
CA VAL A 72 -8.70 1.46 3.02
C VAL A 72 -8.73 2.05 4.42
N ALA A 73 -7.99 3.14 4.60
CA ALA A 73 -8.14 4.02 5.75
C ALA A 73 -9.18 5.08 5.44
N LEU A 74 -10.10 5.26 6.35
CA LEU A 74 -11.20 6.21 6.23
C LEU A 74 -11.10 7.28 7.31
N GLU A 75 -11.36 8.52 6.94
CA GLU A 75 -11.68 9.61 7.85
C GLU A 75 -13.02 10.20 7.42
N ARG A 76 -14.03 10.15 8.31
CA ARG A 76 -15.41 10.61 8.03
C ARG A 76 -15.95 10.06 6.71
N ASN A 77 -15.78 8.76 6.47
CA ASN A 77 -16.16 8.05 5.23
C ASN A 77 -15.40 8.46 3.96
N ARG A 78 -14.36 9.27 4.06
CA ARG A 78 -13.47 9.60 2.94
C ARG A 78 -12.24 8.69 2.97
N VAL A 79 -11.88 8.09 1.84
CA VAL A 79 -10.65 7.32 1.70
C VAL A 79 -9.45 8.29 1.79
N VAL A 80 -8.59 8.08 2.78
CA VAL A 80 -7.40 8.88 3.04
C VAL A 80 -6.10 8.08 2.93
N GLY A 81 -6.20 6.78 2.70
CA GLY A 81 -5.07 5.91 2.48
C GLY A 81 -5.53 4.52 2.07
N PHE A 82 -4.62 3.72 1.54
CA PHE A 82 -4.87 2.33 1.23
C PHE A 82 -3.59 1.49 1.34
N ALA A 83 -3.76 0.18 1.50
CA ALA A 83 -2.70 -0.80 1.50
C ALA A 83 -3.10 -2.01 0.67
N ILE A 84 -2.13 -2.65 0.03
CA ILE A 84 -2.32 -3.88 -0.74
C ILE A 84 -1.47 -4.97 -0.11
N THR A 85 -2.08 -6.11 0.22
CA THR A 85 -1.37 -7.32 0.66
C THR A 85 -1.65 -8.46 -0.31
N SER A 86 -0.64 -9.28 -0.56
CA SER A 86 -0.72 -10.46 -1.44
C SER A 86 0.36 -11.48 -1.05
N PRO A 87 0.28 -12.72 -1.56
CA PRO A 87 1.44 -13.61 -1.52
C PRO A 87 2.65 -12.96 -2.21
N ALA A 88 3.84 -13.11 -1.62
CA ALA A 88 5.07 -12.59 -2.21
C ALA A 88 5.42 -13.38 -3.49
N THR A 89 5.87 -12.65 -4.52
CA THR A 89 6.19 -13.24 -5.83
C THR A 89 7.67 -13.21 -6.17
N ASP A 90 8.51 -12.70 -5.28
CA ASP A 90 9.96 -12.69 -5.48
C ASP A 90 10.51 -14.13 -5.58
N PRO A 91 11.51 -14.39 -6.44
CA PRO A 91 12.05 -15.75 -6.65
C PRO A 91 12.64 -16.41 -5.39
N ASP A 92 13.05 -15.60 -4.40
CA ASP A 92 13.61 -16.04 -3.13
C ASP A 92 12.57 -16.08 -1.99
N CYS A 93 11.31 -15.84 -2.30
CA CYS A 93 10.18 -15.91 -1.36
C CYS A 93 9.35 -17.18 -1.58
N ASP A 94 8.76 -17.69 -0.50
CA ASP A 94 7.77 -18.76 -0.55
C ASP A 94 6.35 -18.12 -0.54
N PRO A 95 5.57 -18.18 -1.62
CA PRO A 95 4.25 -17.56 -1.68
C PRO A 95 3.22 -18.18 -0.73
N VAL A 96 3.56 -19.30 -0.07
CA VAL A 96 2.72 -19.89 0.98
C VAL A 96 3.01 -19.25 2.33
N ALA A 97 4.28 -18.98 2.62
CA ALA A 97 4.74 -18.46 3.91
C ALA A 97 5.01 -16.96 3.93
N ASP A 98 5.32 -16.38 2.78
CA ASP A 98 5.72 -14.98 2.66
C ASP A 98 4.63 -14.14 1.99
N ALA A 99 4.24 -13.04 2.64
CA ALA A 99 3.36 -12.03 2.08
C ALA A 99 4.17 -10.83 1.58
N GLU A 100 3.61 -10.11 0.61
CA GLU A 100 4.08 -8.80 0.19
C GLU A 100 3.08 -7.73 0.61
N LEU A 101 3.53 -6.70 1.31
CA LEU A 101 2.84 -5.43 1.41
C LEU A 101 3.21 -4.63 0.17
N ALA A 102 2.42 -4.83 -0.89
CA ALA A 102 2.75 -4.33 -2.22
C ALA A 102 2.63 -2.81 -2.35
N GLU A 103 1.73 -2.20 -1.58
CA GLU A 103 1.58 -0.75 -1.49
C GLU A 103 1.08 -0.34 -0.10
N LEU A 104 1.60 0.79 0.38
CA LEU A 104 1.16 1.46 1.61
C LEU A 104 1.15 2.95 1.33
N THR A 105 -0.02 3.49 1.12
CA THR A 105 -0.21 4.88 0.67
C THR A 105 -1.12 5.63 1.62
N VAL A 106 -0.71 6.83 2.02
CA VAL A 106 -1.52 7.80 2.78
C VAL A 106 -1.53 9.12 2.02
N ASP A 107 -2.72 9.73 1.91
CA ASP A 107 -2.87 11.06 1.32
C ASP A 107 -1.83 12.01 1.93
N PRO A 108 -1.01 12.68 1.12
CA PRO A 108 -0.02 13.63 1.61
C PRO A 108 -0.59 14.68 2.56
N ALA A 109 -1.81 15.16 2.31
CA ALA A 109 -2.50 16.14 3.15
C ALA A 109 -2.95 15.58 4.51
N GLU A 110 -2.99 14.25 4.66
CA GLU A 110 -3.48 13.56 5.86
C GLU A 110 -2.36 12.81 6.61
N ARG A 111 -1.11 12.98 6.21
CA ARG A 111 0.04 12.39 6.89
C ARG A 111 0.23 12.97 8.30
N GLY A 112 0.91 12.23 9.17
CA GLY A 112 1.15 12.64 10.55
C GLY A 112 -0.07 12.51 11.47
N ARG A 113 -1.18 11.93 11.00
CA ARG A 113 -2.44 11.77 11.75
C ARG A 113 -2.71 10.32 12.17
N GLY A 114 -1.72 9.45 12.02
CA GLY A 114 -1.79 8.04 12.43
C GLY A 114 -2.45 7.08 11.43
N HIS A 115 -2.85 7.54 10.24
CA HIS A 115 -3.47 6.68 9.22
C HIS A 115 -2.51 5.59 8.73
N GLY A 116 -1.23 5.93 8.50
CA GLY A 116 -0.21 4.97 8.08
C GLY A 116 0.01 3.87 9.11
N SER A 117 0.08 4.21 10.39
CA SER A 117 0.24 3.22 11.46
C SER A 117 -0.95 2.28 11.58
N ARG A 118 -2.18 2.80 11.44
CA ARG A 118 -3.39 1.98 11.46
C ARG A 118 -3.47 1.06 10.24
N LEU A 119 -3.13 1.57 9.04
CA LEU A 119 -3.08 0.76 7.83
C LEU A 119 -2.03 -0.34 7.94
N LEU A 120 -0.83 -0.01 8.40
CA LEU A 120 0.24 -0.98 8.56
C LEU A 120 -0.15 -2.08 9.55
N GLN A 121 -0.73 -1.71 10.69
CA GLN A 121 -1.21 -2.68 11.66
C GLN A 121 -2.31 -3.58 11.09
N ALA A 122 -3.32 -3.01 10.43
CA ALA A 122 -4.39 -3.77 9.80
C ALA A 122 -3.86 -4.70 8.68
N ALA A 123 -2.86 -4.26 7.92
CA ALA A 123 -2.20 -5.09 6.92
C ALA A 123 -1.46 -6.27 7.57
N VAL A 124 -0.71 -6.04 8.64
CA VAL A 124 -0.03 -7.09 9.40
C VAL A 124 -1.05 -8.11 9.96
N GLU A 125 -2.11 -7.64 10.61
CA GLU A 125 -3.18 -8.51 11.15
C GLU A 125 -3.87 -9.32 10.03
N THR A 126 -4.07 -8.72 8.87
CA THR A 126 -4.64 -9.39 7.69
C THR A 126 -3.72 -10.50 7.17
N MET A 127 -2.43 -10.22 7.04
CA MET A 127 -1.45 -11.21 6.60
C MET A 127 -1.30 -12.35 7.62
N GLN A 128 -1.36 -12.06 8.92
CA GLN A 128 -1.38 -13.07 9.98
C GLN A 128 -2.64 -13.94 9.90
N ALA A 129 -3.81 -13.35 9.67
CA ALA A 129 -5.07 -14.06 9.49
C ALA A 129 -5.04 -15.00 8.25
N ASP A 130 -4.36 -14.58 7.19
CA ASP A 130 -4.11 -15.39 5.99
C ASP A 130 -2.95 -16.40 6.19
N ARG A 131 -2.39 -16.50 7.42
CA ARG A 131 -1.37 -17.47 7.87
C ARG A 131 0.00 -17.32 7.22
N PHE A 132 0.37 -16.12 6.80
CA PHE A 132 1.74 -15.84 6.42
C PHE A 132 2.64 -15.76 7.67
N ALA A 133 3.89 -16.17 7.51
CA ALA A 133 4.90 -16.16 8.59
C ALA A 133 5.85 -14.96 8.49
N ARG A 134 5.98 -14.38 7.30
CA ARG A 134 6.84 -13.22 7.03
C ARG A 134 6.13 -12.26 6.07
N ALA A 135 6.40 -10.97 6.23
CA ALA A 135 6.02 -9.95 5.27
C ALA A 135 7.25 -9.27 4.68
N VAL A 136 7.19 -8.93 3.40
CA VAL A 136 8.18 -8.12 2.69
C VAL A 136 7.53 -6.89 2.08
N LEU A 137 8.32 -5.83 1.87
CA LEU A 137 7.90 -4.61 1.17
C LEU A 137 9.08 -4.05 0.40
N TRP A 138 8.84 -3.64 -0.84
CA TRP A 138 9.80 -2.94 -1.66
C TRP A 138 9.59 -1.43 -1.55
N ALA A 139 10.58 -0.73 -1.01
CA ALA A 139 10.59 0.73 -0.91
C ALA A 139 11.55 1.33 -1.93
N ILE A 140 11.23 2.50 -2.47
CA ILE A 140 12.18 3.29 -3.26
C ILE A 140 13.41 3.58 -2.38
N ALA A 141 14.61 3.34 -2.91
CA ALA A 141 15.84 3.43 -2.14
C ALA A 141 16.07 4.83 -1.50
N THR A 142 15.52 5.86 -2.14
CA THR A 142 15.60 7.26 -1.68
C THR A 142 14.41 7.71 -0.86
N ASP A 143 13.39 6.87 -0.63
CA ASP A 143 12.25 7.18 0.23
C ASP A 143 12.61 6.95 1.72
N ASP A 144 13.37 7.86 2.27
CA ASP A 144 13.81 7.80 3.67
C ASP A 144 12.64 7.92 4.64
N ALA A 145 11.55 8.59 4.25
CA ALA A 145 10.35 8.74 5.09
C ALA A 145 9.64 7.40 5.30
N LEU A 146 9.36 6.67 4.21
CA LEU A 146 8.74 5.35 4.29
C LEU A 146 9.67 4.34 4.98
N ARG A 147 10.95 4.33 4.63
CA ARG A 147 11.94 3.43 5.24
C ARG A 147 12.08 3.67 6.74
N GLY A 148 12.15 4.93 7.17
CA GLY A 148 12.21 5.30 8.58
C GLY A 148 10.93 4.93 9.34
N PHE A 149 9.76 5.13 8.73
CA PHE A 149 8.47 4.73 9.29
C PHE A 149 8.40 3.21 9.51
N LEU A 150 8.77 2.41 8.52
CA LEU A 150 8.77 0.95 8.60
C LEU A 150 9.79 0.45 9.63
N THR A 151 11.00 1.01 9.65
CA THR A 151 12.04 0.65 10.63
C THR A 151 11.56 0.95 12.06
N GLY A 152 10.91 2.08 12.27
CA GLY A 152 10.28 2.43 13.56
C GLY A 152 9.15 1.48 13.96
N ALA A 153 8.53 0.79 13.00
CA ALA A 153 7.51 -0.23 13.22
C ALA A 153 8.07 -1.67 13.32
N GLY A 154 9.39 -1.83 13.38
CA GLY A 154 10.05 -3.13 13.56
C GLY A 154 10.39 -3.88 12.28
N TRP A 155 10.24 -3.24 11.11
CA TRP A 155 10.72 -3.81 9.84
C TRP A 155 12.22 -3.54 9.69
N ALA A 156 12.93 -4.44 9.04
CA ALA A 156 14.36 -4.33 8.81
C ALA A 156 14.72 -4.60 7.34
N PRO A 157 15.76 -3.95 6.78
CA PRO A 157 16.24 -4.30 5.46
C PRO A 157 16.85 -5.71 5.46
N ASP A 158 16.61 -6.47 4.39
CA ASP A 158 17.14 -7.84 4.22
C ASP A 158 18.25 -7.94 3.17
N THR A 159 18.81 -6.80 2.78
CA THR A 159 19.87 -6.65 1.77
C THR A 159 19.43 -6.86 0.32
N ALA A 160 18.22 -7.34 0.05
CA ALA A 160 17.73 -7.46 -1.32
C ALA A 160 17.48 -6.06 -1.92
N HIS A 161 17.83 -5.92 -3.19
CA HIS A 161 17.63 -4.72 -3.98
C HIS A 161 17.26 -5.09 -5.41
N ARG A 162 16.51 -4.22 -6.07
CA ARG A 162 16.14 -4.37 -7.48
C ARG A 162 16.03 -3.02 -8.17
N GLU A 163 16.01 -3.05 -9.48
CA GLU A 163 15.66 -1.90 -10.32
C GLU A 163 14.29 -2.16 -10.95
N LEU A 164 13.34 -1.27 -10.69
CA LEU A 164 12.02 -1.30 -11.30
C LEU A 164 12.09 -0.49 -12.60
N ASP A 165 11.85 -1.15 -13.72
CA ASP A 165 11.73 -0.51 -15.02
C ASP A 165 10.29 -0.02 -15.21
N LEU A 166 10.08 1.31 -15.18
CA LEU A 166 8.75 1.92 -15.25
C LEU A 166 8.25 2.13 -16.67
N ASP A 167 9.13 2.14 -17.66
CA ASP A 167 8.76 2.34 -19.07
C ASP A 167 8.84 1.05 -19.90
N GLY A 168 9.43 -0.02 -19.35
CA GLY A 168 9.63 -1.28 -20.05
C GLY A 168 10.71 -1.24 -21.12
N GLU A 169 11.45 -0.12 -21.25
CA GLU A 169 12.51 0.12 -22.22
C GLU A 169 13.90 0.21 -21.56
N GLY A 170 13.96 0.13 -20.24
CA GLY A 170 15.18 0.24 -19.45
C GLY A 170 15.72 1.66 -19.33
N THR A 171 14.94 2.67 -19.73
CA THR A 171 15.37 4.07 -19.67
C THR A 171 14.95 4.77 -18.38
N THR A 172 13.89 4.29 -17.73
CA THR A 172 13.39 4.84 -16.46
C THR A 172 13.46 3.78 -15.36
N LEU A 173 14.61 3.67 -14.73
CA LEU A 173 14.89 2.70 -13.68
C LEU A 173 14.76 3.34 -12.30
N VAL A 174 13.98 2.71 -11.40
CA VAL A 174 13.85 3.11 -10.00
C VAL A 174 14.46 2.05 -9.10
N LYS A 175 15.49 2.44 -8.34
CA LYS A 175 16.11 1.55 -7.37
C LYS A 175 15.21 1.33 -6.17
N GLN A 176 15.02 0.08 -5.79
CA GLN A 176 14.26 -0.33 -4.63
C GLN A 176 15.11 -1.21 -3.70
N VAL A 177 14.83 -1.09 -2.42
CA VAL A 177 15.37 -1.95 -1.36
C VAL A 177 14.22 -2.68 -0.68
N ARG A 178 14.46 -3.91 -0.25
CA ARG A 178 13.44 -4.71 0.42
C ARG A 178 13.59 -4.63 1.94
N LEU A 179 12.47 -4.41 2.62
CA LEU A 179 12.35 -4.55 4.06
C LEU A 179 11.47 -5.76 4.37
N HIS A 180 11.67 -6.36 5.53
CA HIS A 180 10.88 -7.50 5.99
C HIS A 180 10.56 -7.41 7.48
N THR A 181 9.56 -8.18 7.89
CA THR A 181 9.25 -8.43 9.30
C THR A 181 8.68 -9.84 9.47
N ALA A 182 8.88 -10.42 10.65
CA ALA A 182 8.19 -11.66 11.01
C ALA A 182 6.73 -11.37 11.37
N LEU A 183 5.85 -12.27 11.00
CA LEU A 183 4.42 -12.26 11.31
C LEU A 183 4.16 -13.33 12.37
N SER A 184 4.38 -12.99 13.63
CA SER A 184 4.21 -13.91 14.77
C SER A 184 2.90 -13.66 15.50
#